data_db2404dc6a77bde8109e562ed0912074
#
_entry.id   db2404dc6a77bde8109e562ed0912074
#
_cell.length_a   1.000
_cell.length_b   1.000
_cell.length_c   1.000
_cell.angle_alpha   90.00
_cell.angle_beta   90.00
_cell.angle_gamma   90.00
#
_symmetry.space_group_name_H-M   'P 1'
#
loop_
_entity.id
_entity.type
_entity.pdbx_description
1 polymer ?
#
loop_
_entity_poly.entity_id
_entity_poly.type
_entity_poly.pdbx_seq_one_letter_code
_entity_poly.pdbx_strand_id
1 'polypeptide(L)'
;MSIWKTRAVVACIATMGLMGAAHAQKAEVIHWWTSGGEAAAIKEFAAAYTKAGGTWVDTPIAGGGGAAARTVIINRTIGGDPPMTAQFNYGKQYEEIIKEGLLNNLDDVAAKGNWDKILPEKIKSQVKVNGHYYAVPVNLHNENWIWYNKAVLAKAGVTKDPANLDELFAALDKVKATGVTPLALGGQGWQENIAFRSILIATGGKDLYLKTLKDKDVSGPGFKKAVENFKKLKSYIDPGSPGRDWNLATGMVIDGKAGFQLMGDWAKGEFINANKTAGKEFGCFMAGGANSPYSIGGDVFVFPKNKDPSSAATQKKLAEMMISPAIQVAFNNKKGSIPIRTDVDLSGVDICAAGGVKAVKENRLVEGIDDLLSPDVKGAFEDAISKFWNSNQSADDAVKAVASALKL
;
A
#
# COMPACT_ATOMS: atom_id res chain seq x y z
N MET A 1 1.76 96.22 11.16
CA MET A 1 0.90 95.31 10.43
C MET A 1 1.77 94.06 10.02
N SER A 2 1.68 92.99 10.83
CA SER A 2 2.47 91.78 10.61
C SER A 2 1.53 90.64 10.29
N ILE A 3 1.77 90.02 9.15
CA ILE A 3 0.92 88.90 8.60
C ILE A 3 1.67 87.60 8.97
N TRP A 4 1.10 86.84 9.88
CA TRP A 4 1.55 85.49 10.22
C TRP A 4 1.08 84.47 9.12
N LYS A 5 2.02 83.81 8.49
CA LYS A 5 1.76 82.69 7.61
C LYS A 5 1.86 81.39 8.43
N THR A 6 0.73 80.78 8.65
CA THR A 6 0.61 79.41 9.22
C THR A 6 1.01 78.38 8.17
N ARG A 7 2.07 77.61 8.47
CA ARG A 7 2.44 76.43 7.65
C ARG A 7 1.75 75.22 8.24
N ALA A 8 0.83 74.61 7.48
CA ALA A 8 0.25 73.32 7.78
C ALA A 8 1.26 72.21 7.40
N VAL A 9 1.69 71.43 8.43
CA VAL A 9 2.50 70.24 8.22
C VAL A 9 1.53 69.07 8.01
N VAL A 10 1.48 68.55 6.80
CA VAL A 10 0.78 67.32 6.47
C VAL A 10 1.66 66.14 6.86
N ALA A 11 1.33 65.45 7.94
CA ALA A 11 1.96 64.19 8.32
C ALA A 11 1.40 63.05 7.47
N CYS A 12 2.16 62.58 6.48
CA CYS A 12 1.89 61.30 5.81
C CYS A 12 2.22 60.16 6.75
N ILE A 13 1.20 59.54 7.34
CA ILE A 13 1.33 58.26 8.07
C ILE A 13 1.44 57.18 6.97
N ALA A 14 2.68 56.75 6.72
CA ALA A 14 2.94 55.55 5.91
C ALA A 14 2.50 54.32 6.76
N THR A 15 1.31 53.79 6.47
CA THR A 15 0.91 52.47 6.94
C THR A 15 1.79 51.43 6.22
N MET A 16 2.91 51.08 6.84
CA MET A 16 3.63 49.84 6.51
C MET A 16 2.71 48.68 6.88
N GLY A 17 2.01 48.15 5.90
CA GLY A 17 1.37 46.87 6.01
C GLY A 17 2.45 45.83 6.33
N LEU A 18 2.44 45.30 7.54
CA LEU A 18 3.10 44.04 7.86
C LEU A 18 2.49 42.97 6.97
N MET A 19 3.08 42.78 5.80
CA MET A 19 2.98 41.50 5.11
C MET A 19 3.67 40.48 6.02
N GLY A 20 2.88 39.87 6.89
CA GLY A 20 3.32 38.71 7.66
C GLY A 20 3.84 37.72 6.61
N ALA A 21 5.15 37.49 6.58
CA ALA A 21 5.73 36.39 5.84
C ALA A 21 5.01 35.15 6.36
N ALA A 22 4.13 34.58 5.53
CA ALA A 22 3.55 33.28 5.80
C ALA A 22 4.74 32.32 5.89
N HIS A 23 5.19 32.04 7.12
CA HIS A 23 6.21 31.03 7.34
C HIS A 23 5.70 29.76 6.66
N ALA A 24 6.42 29.32 5.62
CA ALA A 24 6.16 28.07 4.95
C ALA A 24 6.11 26.98 6.03
N GLN A 25 4.91 26.47 6.31
CA GLN A 25 4.71 25.55 7.41
C GLN A 25 5.41 24.22 7.07
N LYS A 26 6.35 23.82 7.94
CA LYS A 26 7.06 22.55 7.81
C LYS A 26 6.09 21.41 8.09
N ALA A 27 6.02 20.45 7.18
CA ALA A 27 5.24 19.24 7.35
C ALA A 27 6.19 18.03 7.36
N GLU A 28 6.52 17.54 8.57
CA GLU A 28 7.22 16.27 8.71
C GLU A 28 6.25 15.13 8.39
N VAL A 29 6.66 14.27 7.46
CA VAL A 29 5.88 13.13 6.96
C VAL A 29 6.66 11.85 7.18
N ILE A 30 6.18 10.99 8.07
CA ILE A 30 6.78 9.67 8.31
C ILE A 30 6.07 8.64 7.45
N HIS A 31 6.87 7.87 6.72
CA HIS A 31 6.39 6.78 5.86
C HIS A 31 7.48 5.70 5.70
N TRP A 32 7.14 4.56 5.06
CA TRP A 32 8.10 3.48 4.81
C TRP A 32 8.41 3.25 3.32
N TRP A 33 8.05 4.18 2.45
CA TRP A 33 8.29 4.10 1.02
C TRP A 33 9.73 4.49 0.68
N THR A 34 10.61 3.50 0.62
CA THR A 34 12.07 3.69 0.45
C THR A 34 12.61 3.10 -0.85
N SER A 35 11.83 2.28 -1.57
CA SER A 35 12.22 1.76 -2.87
C SER A 35 12.17 2.83 -3.96
N GLY A 36 12.75 2.56 -5.13
CA GLY A 36 12.84 3.54 -6.22
C GLY A 36 11.46 4.02 -6.71
N GLY A 37 10.53 3.10 -6.94
CA GLY A 37 9.17 3.41 -7.37
C GLY A 37 8.36 4.12 -6.30
N GLU A 38 8.48 3.68 -5.04
CA GLU A 38 7.81 4.29 -3.90
C GLU A 38 8.31 5.71 -3.61
N ALA A 39 9.64 5.91 -3.66
CA ALA A 39 10.24 7.23 -3.49
C ALA A 39 9.84 8.19 -4.63
N ALA A 40 9.64 7.68 -5.85
CA ALA A 40 9.11 8.49 -6.95
C ALA A 40 7.64 8.89 -6.71
N ALA A 41 6.84 8.00 -6.11
CA ALA A 41 5.45 8.26 -5.80
C ALA A 41 5.27 9.32 -4.71
N ILE A 42 5.96 9.22 -3.57
CA ILE A 42 5.83 10.19 -2.47
C ILE A 42 6.26 11.60 -2.89
N LYS A 43 7.18 11.72 -3.84
CA LYS A 43 7.60 13.01 -4.40
C LYS A 43 6.46 13.78 -5.08
N GLU A 44 5.41 13.10 -5.56
CA GLU A 44 4.22 13.78 -6.10
C GLU A 44 3.50 14.58 -5.01
N PHE A 45 3.37 14.03 -3.79
CA PHE A 45 2.84 14.76 -2.64
C PHE A 45 3.77 15.89 -2.21
N ALA A 46 5.08 15.61 -2.11
CA ALA A 46 6.07 16.61 -1.72
C ALA A 46 6.09 17.81 -2.69
N ALA A 47 6.07 17.54 -3.99
CA ALA A 47 6.03 18.57 -5.03
C ALA A 47 4.76 19.41 -4.98
N ALA A 48 3.59 18.77 -4.80
CA ALA A 48 2.31 19.46 -4.69
C ALA A 48 2.27 20.35 -3.45
N TYR A 49 2.74 19.86 -2.30
CA TYR A 49 2.78 20.64 -1.06
C TYR A 49 3.74 21.83 -1.16
N THR A 50 4.93 21.63 -1.74
CA THR A 50 5.92 22.70 -1.98
C THR A 50 5.38 23.74 -2.94
N LYS A 51 4.70 23.33 -4.03
CA LYS A 51 4.04 24.23 -4.98
C LYS A 51 2.95 25.07 -4.33
N ALA A 52 2.30 24.55 -3.28
CA ALA A 52 1.31 25.26 -2.48
C ALA A 52 1.94 26.18 -1.40
N GLY A 53 3.27 26.35 -1.41
CA GLY A 53 4.02 27.22 -0.49
C GLY A 53 4.39 26.55 0.84
N GLY A 54 4.26 25.24 0.98
CA GLY A 54 4.68 24.48 2.16
C GLY A 54 6.14 24.02 2.09
N THR A 55 6.68 23.55 3.20
CA THR A 55 7.98 22.88 3.27
C THR A 55 7.76 21.42 3.67
N TRP A 56 7.99 20.50 2.74
CA TRP A 56 7.94 19.08 2.98
C TRP A 56 9.22 18.60 3.68
N VAL A 57 9.08 17.88 4.77
CA VAL A 57 10.18 17.21 5.49
C VAL A 57 9.95 15.71 5.40
N ASP A 58 10.72 15.08 4.53
CA ASP A 58 10.63 13.65 4.26
C ASP A 58 11.34 12.84 5.34
N THR A 59 10.61 11.91 5.98
CA THR A 59 11.17 11.08 7.06
C THR A 59 10.86 9.60 6.77
N PRO A 60 11.55 8.99 5.78
CA PRO A 60 11.35 7.59 5.43
C PRO A 60 11.99 6.65 6.46
N ILE A 61 11.27 5.60 6.86
CA ILE A 61 11.76 4.55 7.77
C ILE A 61 11.56 3.20 7.12
N ALA A 62 12.65 2.59 6.67
CA ALA A 62 12.61 1.29 6.00
C ALA A 62 12.36 0.13 6.97
N GLY A 63 11.84 -0.97 6.43
CA GLY A 63 11.82 -2.29 7.06
C GLY A 63 10.46 -2.82 7.48
N GLY A 64 10.34 -4.15 7.41
CA GLY A 64 9.24 -4.93 7.93
C GLY A 64 7.84 -4.61 7.37
N GLY A 65 7.72 -4.17 6.10
CA GLY A 65 6.42 -3.77 5.56
C GLY A 65 5.75 -2.65 6.37
N GLY A 66 6.55 -1.70 6.88
CA GLY A 66 6.09 -0.58 7.69
C GLY A 66 6.07 -0.82 9.21
N ALA A 67 6.39 -2.01 9.70
CA ALA A 67 6.36 -2.29 11.15
C ALA A 67 7.29 -1.36 11.94
N ALA A 68 8.52 -1.14 11.47
CA ALA A 68 9.48 -0.23 12.10
C ALA A 68 8.95 1.22 12.13
N ALA A 69 8.40 1.69 11.01
CA ALA A 69 7.83 3.04 10.91
C ALA A 69 6.65 3.21 11.88
N ARG A 70 5.71 2.27 11.91
CA ARG A 70 4.55 2.30 12.82
C ARG A 70 4.97 2.38 14.28
N THR A 71 5.97 1.59 14.70
CA THR A 71 6.51 1.66 16.07
C THR A 71 7.02 3.05 16.40
N VAL A 72 7.79 3.68 15.51
CA VAL A 72 8.30 5.04 15.72
C VAL A 72 7.15 6.06 15.77
N ILE A 73 6.19 5.97 14.85
CA ILE A 73 5.03 6.88 14.78
C ILE A 73 4.22 6.82 16.08
N ILE A 74 3.87 5.61 16.54
CA ILE A 74 3.08 5.40 17.74
C ILE A 74 3.84 5.93 18.97
N ASN A 75 5.11 5.56 19.14
CA ASN A 75 5.92 6.00 20.28
C ASN A 75 6.09 7.54 20.32
N ARG A 76 6.36 8.18 19.19
CA ARG A 76 6.45 9.64 19.12
C ARG A 76 5.13 10.31 19.41
N THR A 77 4.02 9.75 18.90
CA THR A 77 2.67 10.30 19.12
C THR A 77 2.29 10.24 20.61
N ILE A 78 2.51 9.09 21.27
CA ILE A 78 2.26 8.92 22.71
C ILE A 78 3.22 9.78 23.52
N GLY A 79 4.49 9.90 23.11
CA GLY A 79 5.50 10.73 23.76
C GLY A 79 5.29 12.25 23.62
N GLY A 80 4.29 12.69 22.83
CA GLY A 80 3.95 14.10 22.64
C GLY A 80 4.87 14.87 21.69
N ASP A 81 5.58 14.15 20.80
CA ASP A 81 6.38 14.66 19.67
C ASP A 81 5.90 14.04 18.34
N PRO A 82 4.62 14.20 17.97
CA PRO A 82 4.07 13.59 16.78
C PRO A 82 4.58 14.23 15.48
N PRO A 83 4.68 13.47 14.37
CA PRO A 83 4.88 14.08 13.04
C PRO A 83 3.65 14.88 12.61
N MET A 84 3.77 15.67 11.53
CA MET A 84 2.63 16.40 10.96
C MET A 84 1.60 15.43 10.37
N THR A 85 2.08 14.39 9.72
CA THR A 85 1.26 13.28 9.22
C THR A 85 2.11 12.00 9.10
N ALA A 86 1.46 10.86 9.14
CA ALA A 86 2.15 9.56 9.09
C ALA A 86 1.35 8.52 8.31
N GLN A 87 2.07 7.64 7.63
CA GLN A 87 1.52 6.54 6.87
C GLN A 87 1.09 5.38 7.79
N PHE A 88 -0.06 4.78 7.46
CA PHE A 88 -0.54 3.48 7.93
C PHE A 88 -1.17 2.70 6.76
N ASN A 89 -1.53 1.45 6.98
CA ASN A 89 -2.42 0.74 6.06
C ASN A 89 -3.87 0.88 6.52
N TYR A 90 -4.81 0.50 5.65
CA TYR A 90 -6.23 0.38 6.01
C TYR A 90 -6.44 -0.55 7.21
N GLY A 91 -7.63 -0.47 7.78
CA GLY A 91 -8.08 -1.34 8.85
C GLY A 91 -7.65 -0.90 10.23
N LYS A 92 -7.30 -1.87 11.10
CA LYS A 92 -7.22 -1.66 12.55
C LYS A 92 -5.90 -1.10 13.08
N GLN A 93 -4.93 -0.82 12.21
CA GLN A 93 -3.57 -0.48 12.61
C GLN A 93 -3.44 0.81 13.45
N TYR A 94 -4.40 1.72 13.36
CA TYR A 94 -4.37 3.02 14.07
C TYR A 94 -5.58 3.23 15.00
N GLU A 95 -6.41 2.21 15.21
CA GLU A 95 -7.56 2.31 16.11
C GLU A 95 -7.17 2.62 17.56
N GLU A 96 -6.05 2.06 18.04
CA GLU A 96 -5.59 2.28 19.40
C GLU A 96 -5.28 3.76 19.65
N ILE A 97 -4.54 4.40 18.75
CA ILE A 97 -4.23 5.83 18.88
C ILE A 97 -5.46 6.72 18.68
N ILE A 98 -6.52 6.24 18.02
CA ILE A 98 -7.83 6.90 18.01
C ILE A 98 -8.50 6.79 19.38
N LYS A 99 -8.53 5.60 19.99
CA LYS A 99 -9.13 5.35 21.32
C LYS A 99 -8.49 6.21 22.40
N GLU A 100 -7.16 6.41 22.30
CA GLU A 100 -6.40 7.33 23.18
C GLU A 100 -6.63 8.82 22.86
N GLY A 101 -7.45 9.12 21.85
CA GLY A 101 -7.77 10.49 21.48
C GLY A 101 -6.61 11.27 20.86
N LEU A 102 -5.61 10.58 20.29
CA LEU A 102 -4.36 11.17 19.82
C LEU A 102 -4.40 11.56 18.32
N LEU A 103 -5.45 11.21 17.58
CA LEU A 103 -5.61 11.61 16.19
C LEU A 103 -6.65 12.72 16.02
N ASN A 104 -6.44 13.56 15.02
CA ASN A 104 -7.41 14.55 14.58
C ASN A 104 -8.49 13.89 13.74
N ASN A 105 -9.73 14.31 13.95
CA ASN A 105 -10.87 14.01 13.11
C ASN A 105 -10.79 14.81 11.81
N LEU A 106 -11.18 14.19 10.70
CA LEU A 106 -11.14 14.77 9.35
C LEU A 106 -12.53 15.00 8.74
N ASP A 107 -13.60 14.98 9.53
CA ASP A 107 -14.97 15.08 9.02
C ASP A 107 -15.25 16.34 8.24
N ASP A 108 -14.66 17.47 8.63
CA ASP A 108 -14.78 18.74 7.91
C ASP A 108 -14.09 18.70 6.53
N VAL A 109 -12.92 18.06 6.45
CA VAL A 109 -12.22 17.81 5.18
C VAL A 109 -13.02 16.85 4.31
N ALA A 110 -13.55 15.79 4.91
CA ALA A 110 -14.36 14.79 4.24
C ALA A 110 -15.67 15.37 3.69
N ALA A 111 -16.35 16.19 4.48
CA ALA A 111 -17.57 16.88 4.05
C ALA A 111 -17.30 17.86 2.90
N LYS A 112 -16.25 18.69 3.01
CA LYS A 112 -15.81 19.62 1.95
C LYS A 112 -15.43 18.88 0.67
N GLY A 113 -14.74 17.74 0.79
CA GLY A 113 -14.28 16.90 -0.32
C GLY A 113 -15.33 15.92 -0.85
N ASN A 114 -16.55 15.88 -0.30
CA ASN A 114 -17.60 14.92 -0.64
C ASN A 114 -17.13 13.44 -0.58
N TRP A 115 -16.36 13.07 0.44
CA TRP A 115 -15.76 11.74 0.53
C TRP A 115 -16.80 10.61 0.51
N ASP A 116 -17.97 10.81 1.07
CA ASP A 116 -19.06 9.83 1.03
C ASP A 116 -19.54 9.49 -0.40
N LYS A 117 -19.29 10.36 -1.39
CA LYS A 117 -19.64 10.14 -2.80
C LYS A 117 -18.48 9.62 -3.63
N ILE A 118 -17.26 10.07 -3.32
CA ILE A 118 -16.07 9.78 -4.14
C ILE A 118 -15.31 8.54 -3.71
N LEU A 119 -15.54 8.02 -2.50
CA LEU A 119 -14.88 6.82 -2.00
C LEU A 119 -15.78 5.58 -2.17
N PRO A 120 -15.21 4.43 -2.58
CA PRO A 120 -15.93 3.16 -2.56
C PRO A 120 -16.44 2.82 -1.16
N GLU A 121 -17.63 2.21 -1.05
CA GLU A 121 -18.26 1.90 0.24
C GLU A 121 -17.35 1.09 1.18
N LYS A 122 -16.69 0.07 0.63
CA LYS A 122 -15.74 -0.76 1.39
C LYS A 122 -14.55 0.01 1.93
N ILE A 123 -14.14 1.09 1.27
CA ILE A 123 -13.02 1.93 1.75
C ILE A 123 -13.50 2.89 2.83
N LYS A 124 -14.71 3.44 2.67
CA LYS A 124 -15.30 4.29 3.73
C LYS A 124 -15.36 3.58 5.07
N SER A 125 -15.76 2.31 5.08
CA SER A 125 -15.82 1.50 6.31
C SER A 125 -14.44 1.25 6.95
N GLN A 126 -13.35 1.37 6.20
CA GLN A 126 -11.99 1.14 6.67
C GLN A 126 -11.29 2.41 7.18
N VAL A 127 -11.77 3.58 6.81
CA VAL A 127 -11.21 4.87 7.22
C VAL A 127 -12.10 5.62 8.20
N LYS A 128 -13.31 5.10 8.47
CA LYS A 128 -14.21 5.59 9.50
C LYS A 128 -14.13 4.72 10.75
N VAL A 129 -13.98 5.35 11.90
CA VAL A 129 -14.08 4.71 13.21
C VAL A 129 -15.21 5.41 13.97
N ASN A 130 -16.21 4.66 14.45
CA ASN A 130 -17.40 5.21 15.10
C ASN A 130 -18.12 6.29 14.29
N GLY A 131 -18.12 6.15 12.97
CA GLY A 131 -18.79 7.08 12.03
C GLY A 131 -17.98 8.30 11.63
N HIS A 132 -16.77 8.49 12.16
CA HIS A 132 -15.88 9.63 11.92
C HIS A 132 -14.68 9.26 11.05
N TYR A 133 -14.24 10.16 10.17
CA TYR A 133 -13.03 9.99 9.37
C TYR A 133 -11.78 10.36 10.16
N TYR A 134 -10.79 9.46 10.22
CA TYR A 134 -9.51 9.70 10.89
C TYR A 134 -8.30 9.55 9.97
N ALA A 135 -8.49 9.10 8.76
CA ALA A 135 -7.41 8.86 7.82
C ALA A 135 -7.78 9.29 6.41
N VAL A 136 -6.79 9.77 5.65
CA VAL A 136 -6.91 10.03 4.21
C VAL A 136 -6.46 8.79 3.46
N PRO A 137 -7.34 8.11 2.73
CA PRO A 137 -6.94 7.02 1.85
C PRO A 137 -6.25 7.57 0.61
N VAL A 138 -5.12 6.98 0.20
CA VAL A 138 -4.34 7.50 -0.92
C VAL A 138 -4.24 6.57 -2.12
N ASN A 139 -4.53 5.29 -1.94
CA ASN A 139 -4.53 4.30 -3.01
C ASN A 139 -5.43 3.10 -2.70
N LEU A 140 -5.64 2.28 -3.71
CA LEU A 140 -6.21 0.95 -3.59
C LEU A 140 -5.18 -0.05 -4.09
N HIS A 141 -4.70 -0.90 -3.20
CA HIS A 141 -3.76 -1.99 -3.48
C HIS A 141 -4.47 -3.33 -3.62
N ASN A 142 -3.85 -4.19 -4.42
CA ASN A 142 -4.12 -5.62 -4.43
C ASN A 142 -2.81 -6.39 -4.24
N GLU A 143 -2.80 -7.35 -3.32
CA GLU A 143 -1.60 -8.11 -2.96
C GLU A 143 -1.34 -9.32 -3.85
N ASN A 144 -2.34 -9.86 -4.54
CA ASN A 144 -2.24 -11.14 -5.23
C ASN A 144 -1.89 -11.04 -6.72
N TRP A 145 -1.04 -10.08 -7.09
CA TRP A 145 -0.50 -9.98 -8.43
C TRP A 145 0.69 -10.90 -8.66
N ILE A 146 0.80 -11.39 -9.90
CA ILE A 146 1.97 -12.07 -10.45
C ILE A 146 2.51 -11.20 -11.59
N TRP A 147 3.75 -10.76 -11.42
CA TRP A 147 4.52 -9.97 -12.38
C TRP A 147 5.46 -10.86 -13.14
N TYR A 148 5.70 -10.62 -14.42
CA TYR A 148 6.59 -11.47 -15.20
C TYR A 148 7.37 -10.69 -16.27
N ASN A 149 8.56 -11.20 -16.60
CA ASN A 149 9.38 -10.73 -17.71
C ASN A 149 8.95 -11.42 -19.02
N LYS A 150 8.45 -10.66 -19.97
CA LYS A 150 7.93 -11.21 -21.23
C LYS A 150 9.00 -11.91 -22.08
N ALA A 151 10.23 -11.40 -22.09
CA ALA A 151 11.31 -12.01 -22.85
C ALA A 151 11.74 -13.36 -22.27
N VAL A 152 11.78 -13.47 -20.93
CA VAL A 152 12.07 -14.75 -20.24
C VAL A 152 10.98 -15.76 -20.53
N LEU A 153 9.70 -15.36 -20.40
CA LEU A 153 8.59 -16.27 -20.69
C LEU A 153 8.54 -16.73 -22.14
N ALA A 154 8.79 -15.84 -23.08
CA ALA A 154 8.86 -16.17 -24.49
C ALA A 154 9.95 -17.24 -24.78
N LYS A 155 11.15 -17.07 -24.21
CA LYS A 155 12.24 -18.07 -24.30
C LYS A 155 11.88 -19.41 -23.69
N ALA A 156 11.08 -19.41 -22.61
CA ALA A 156 10.58 -20.61 -21.95
C ALA A 156 9.39 -21.26 -22.67
N GLY A 157 8.88 -20.67 -23.76
CA GLY A 157 7.70 -21.18 -24.46
C GLY A 157 6.40 -21.02 -23.68
N VAL A 158 6.33 -20.00 -22.80
CA VAL A 158 5.09 -19.59 -22.13
C VAL A 158 4.46 -18.47 -22.94
N THR A 159 3.36 -18.78 -23.64
CA THR A 159 2.76 -17.90 -24.66
C THR A 159 1.47 -17.22 -24.19
N LYS A 160 0.92 -17.62 -23.06
CA LYS A 160 -0.30 -17.04 -22.46
C LYS A 160 -0.14 -16.92 -20.94
N ASP A 161 -0.89 -16.03 -20.35
CA ASP A 161 -0.98 -15.90 -18.89
C ASP A 161 -1.62 -17.16 -18.30
N PRO A 162 -1.06 -17.72 -17.20
CA PRO A 162 -1.69 -18.82 -16.47
C PRO A 162 -3.08 -18.47 -15.97
N ALA A 163 -4.06 -19.29 -16.25
CA ALA A 163 -5.45 -19.10 -15.86
C ALA A 163 -5.76 -19.64 -14.45
N ASN A 164 -4.90 -20.49 -13.91
CA ASN A 164 -5.05 -21.13 -12.62
C ASN A 164 -3.67 -21.55 -12.07
N LEU A 165 -3.67 -22.09 -10.85
CA LEU A 165 -2.45 -22.48 -10.15
C LEU A 165 -1.68 -23.61 -10.84
N ASP A 166 -2.36 -24.58 -11.46
CA ASP A 166 -1.70 -25.69 -12.16
C ASP A 166 -0.98 -25.17 -13.42
N GLU A 167 -1.59 -24.26 -14.17
CA GLU A 167 -0.95 -23.59 -15.31
C GLU A 167 0.21 -22.69 -14.85
N LEU A 168 0.11 -22.06 -13.68
CA LEU A 168 1.23 -21.30 -13.10
C LEU A 168 2.41 -22.24 -12.79
N PHE A 169 2.17 -23.35 -12.12
CA PHE A 169 3.24 -24.32 -11.84
C PHE A 169 3.87 -24.86 -13.13
N ALA A 170 3.06 -25.17 -14.14
CA ALA A 170 3.58 -25.59 -15.43
C ALA A 170 4.42 -24.51 -16.13
N ALA A 171 4.05 -23.23 -15.98
CA ALA A 171 4.85 -22.12 -16.51
C ALA A 171 6.17 -21.95 -15.73
N LEU A 172 6.13 -22.10 -14.40
CA LEU A 172 7.34 -22.09 -13.56
C LEU A 172 8.30 -23.24 -13.93
N ASP A 173 7.79 -24.44 -14.20
CA ASP A 173 8.59 -25.58 -14.67
C ASP A 173 9.29 -25.28 -16.01
N LYS A 174 8.57 -24.67 -16.96
CA LYS A 174 9.15 -24.26 -18.24
C LYS A 174 10.27 -23.23 -18.06
N VAL A 175 10.07 -22.22 -17.20
CA VAL A 175 11.13 -21.25 -16.91
C VAL A 175 12.32 -21.92 -16.24
N LYS A 176 12.10 -22.84 -15.28
CA LYS A 176 13.13 -23.61 -14.60
C LYS A 176 14.00 -24.40 -15.59
N ALA A 177 13.39 -24.98 -16.60
CA ALA A 177 14.10 -25.74 -17.63
C ALA A 177 15.06 -24.89 -18.47
N THR A 178 14.90 -23.57 -18.51
CA THR A 178 15.83 -22.64 -19.19
C THR A 178 17.07 -22.29 -18.35
N GLY A 179 17.11 -22.68 -17.08
CA GLY A 179 18.18 -22.32 -16.15
C GLY A 179 17.99 -20.93 -15.49
N VAL A 180 16.90 -20.21 -15.83
CA VAL A 180 16.53 -18.93 -15.19
C VAL A 180 15.78 -19.22 -13.90
N THR A 181 15.95 -18.38 -12.85
CA THR A 181 15.15 -18.47 -11.63
C THR A 181 13.65 -18.37 -11.98
N PRO A 182 12.84 -19.39 -11.68
CA PRO A 182 11.44 -19.34 -12.05
C PRO A 182 10.66 -18.22 -11.35
N LEU A 183 10.82 -18.11 -10.03
CA LEU A 183 10.10 -17.17 -9.18
C LEU A 183 11.06 -16.40 -8.29
N ALA A 184 11.12 -15.09 -8.42
CA ALA A 184 11.76 -14.22 -7.44
C ALA A 184 10.79 -13.92 -6.31
N LEU A 185 11.22 -14.13 -5.08
CA LEU A 185 10.47 -13.75 -3.89
C LEU A 185 11.41 -13.07 -2.90
N GLY A 186 10.91 -12.08 -2.18
CA GLY A 186 11.62 -11.54 -1.03
C GLY A 186 11.47 -12.48 0.17
N GLY A 187 12.44 -12.45 1.10
CA GLY A 187 12.53 -13.40 2.21
C GLY A 187 12.24 -12.80 3.57
N GLN A 188 11.41 -11.78 3.64
CA GLN A 188 10.88 -11.23 4.90
C GLN A 188 9.49 -11.81 5.16
N GLY A 189 9.13 -12.05 6.42
CA GLY A 189 7.88 -12.73 6.80
C GLY A 189 6.61 -12.15 6.14
N TRP A 190 6.47 -10.84 6.06
CA TRP A 190 5.30 -10.23 5.42
C TRP A 190 5.18 -10.56 3.92
N GLN A 191 6.30 -10.74 3.21
CA GLN A 191 6.31 -11.12 1.79
C GLN A 191 5.93 -12.59 1.60
N GLU A 192 6.44 -13.46 2.49
CA GLU A 192 6.06 -14.88 2.54
C GLU A 192 4.55 -15.02 2.80
N ASN A 193 4.00 -14.16 3.64
CA ASN A 193 2.56 -14.13 3.96
C ASN A 193 1.70 -13.61 2.81
N ILE A 194 2.15 -12.61 2.06
CA ILE A 194 1.49 -12.21 0.80
C ILE A 194 1.48 -13.38 -0.18
N ALA A 195 2.61 -14.09 -0.33
CA ALA A 195 2.68 -15.25 -1.20
C ALA A 195 1.71 -16.35 -0.74
N PHE A 196 1.63 -16.63 0.57
CA PHE A 196 0.66 -17.60 1.10
C PHE A 196 -0.79 -17.20 0.81
N ARG A 197 -1.19 -15.97 1.11
CA ARG A 197 -2.55 -15.48 0.86
C ARG A 197 -2.91 -15.51 -0.63
N SER A 198 -1.95 -15.21 -1.49
CA SER A 198 -2.16 -15.33 -2.95
C SER A 198 -2.37 -16.77 -3.39
N ILE A 199 -1.62 -17.72 -2.83
CA ILE A 199 -1.82 -19.15 -3.08
C ILE A 199 -3.14 -19.65 -2.49
N LEU A 200 -3.54 -19.15 -1.33
CA LEU A 200 -4.84 -19.45 -0.72
C LEU A 200 -5.99 -19.03 -1.64
N ILE A 201 -5.94 -17.80 -2.18
CA ILE A 201 -6.88 -17.31 -3.20
C ILE A 201 -6.83 -18.16 -4.46
N ALA A 202 -5.64 -18.47 -4.98
CA ALA A 202 -5.48 -19.27 -6.18
C ALA A 202 -5.96 -20.71 -6.02
N THR A 203 -5.96 -21.25 -4.79
CA THR A 203 -6.40 -22.62 -4.48
C THR A 203 -7.91 -22.73 -4.33
N GLY A 204 -8.58 -21.79 -3.69
CA GLY A 204 -10.00 -21.93 -3.35
C GLY A 204 -10.83 -20.64 -3.48
N GLY A 205 -10.29 -19.63 -4.14
CA GLY A 205 -10.99 -18.37 -4.41
C GLY A 205 -11.35 -17.59 -3.16
N LYS A 206 -12.36 -16.72 -3.33
CA LYS A 206 -12.90 -15.87 -2.28
C LYS A 206 -13.40 -16.66 -1.06
N ASP A 207 -14.07 -17.77 -1.31
CA ASP A 207 -14.73 -18.54 -0.25
C ASP A 207 -13.72 -19.16 0.70
N LEU A 208 -12.65 -19.76 0.19
CA LEU A 208 -11.59 -20.32 1.02
C LEU A 208 -10.85 -19.22 1.80
N TYR A 209 -10.60 -18.09 1.13
CA TYR A 209 -9.92 -16.94 1.75
C TYR A 209 -10.73 -16.39 2.94
N LEU A 210 -12.03 -16.13 2.74
CA LEU A 210 -12.90 -15.61 3.81
C LEU A 210 -13.14 -16.65 4.90
N LYS A 211 -13.36 -17.91 4.54
CA LYS A 211 -13.46 -19.01 5.51
C LYS A 211 -12.24 -19.06 6.42
N THR A 212 -11.04 -18.93 5.85
CA THR A 212 -9.79 -18.95 6.61
C THR A 212 -9.63 -17.72 7.52
N LEU A 213 -9.78 -16.52 6.98
CA LEU A 213 -9.39 -15.29 7.70
C LEU A 213 -10.55 -14.65 8.45
N LYS A 214 -11.77 -14.68 7.90
CA LYS A 214 -12.94 -14.08 8.52
C LYS A 214 -13.59 -15.04 9.51
N ASP A 215 -13.87 -16.27 9.06
CA ASP A 215 -14.54 -17.28 9.91
C ASP A 215 -13.53 -18.02 10.80
N LYS A 216 -12.22 -17.77 10.59
CA LYS A 216 -11.11 -18.40 11.32
C LYS A 216 -11.15 -19.94 11.27
N ASP A 217 -11.67 -20.48 10.16
CA ASP A 217 -11.84 -21.91 9.95
C ASP A 217 -10.86 -22.45 8.88
N VAL A 218 -9.92 -23.26 9.36
CA VAL A 218 -8.90 -23.97 8.56
C VAL A 218 -9.15 -25.48 8.51
N SER A 219 -10.32 -25.97 8.94
CA SER A 219 -10.69 -27.40 9.07
C SER A 219 -11.01 -27.97 7.75
N GLY A 220 -10.72 -27.72 6.67
CA GLY A 220 -11.12 -28.36 5.41
C GLY A 220 -9.93 -28.77 4.53
N PRO A 221 -10.16 -29.64 3.54
CA PRO A 221 -9.11 -30.07 2.63
C PRO A 221 -8.54 -28.90 1.80
N GLY A 222 -9.32 -27.83 1.55
CA GLY A 222 -8.91 -26.68 0.79
C GLY A 222 -7.77 -25.90 1.43
N PHE A 223 -7.82 -25.66 2.74
CA PHE A 223 -6.74 -24.98 3.45
C PHE A 223 -5.45 -25.83 3.45
N LYS A 224 -5.56 -27.13 3.76
CA LYS A 224 -4.41 -28.04 3.68
C LYS A 224 -3.79 -28.04 2.27
N LYS A 225 -4.63 -28.07 1.23
CA LYS A 225 -4.17 -27.99 -0.18
C LYS A 225 -3.43 -26.67 -0.46
N ALA A 226 -3.90 -25.55 0.07
CA ALA A 226 -3.20 -24.27 -0.06
C ALA A 226 -1.84 -24.29 0.64
N VAL A 227 -1.72 -24.88 1.83
CA VAL A 227 -0.45 -25.08 2.54
C VAL A 227 0.51 -25.95 1.72
N GLU A 228 0.04 -27.04 1.13
CA GLU A 228 0.84 -27.91 0.26
C GLU A 228 1.32 -27.18 -1.01
N ASN A 229 0.42 -26.43 -1.66
CA ASN A 229 0.76 -25.61 -2.83
C ASN A 229 1.79 -24.52 -2.49
N PHE A 230 1.66 -23.91 -1.33
CA PHE A 230 2.63 -22.91 -0.84
C PHE A 230 4.00 -23.56 -0.60
N LYS A 231 4.05 -24.76 -0.01
CA LYS A 231 5.30 -25.52 0.13
C LYS A 231 5.93 -25.84 -1.22
N LYS A 232 5.12 -26.25 -2.21
CA LYS A 232 5.58 -26.52 -3.57
C LYS A 232 6.20 -25.28 -4.22
N LEU A 233 5.64 -24.08 -3.97
CA LEU A 233 6.13 -22.83 -4.54
C LEU A 233 7.60 -22.57 -4.15
N LYS A 234 8.04 -22.99 -2.95
CA LYS A 234 9.42 -22.85 -2.47
C LYS A 234 10.46 -23.49 -3.41
N SER A 235 10.10 -24.56 -4.12
CA SER A 235 11.01 -25.25 -5.05
C SER A 235 11.37 -24.46 -6.31
N TYR A 236 10.74 -23.32 -6.53
CA TYR A 236 10.96 -22.44 -7.68
C TYR A 236 11.73 -21.17 -7.34
N ILE A 237 12.07 -20.98 -6.06
CA ILE A 237 12.75 -19.78 -5.55
C ILE A 237 14.25 -20.05 -5.40
N ASP A 238 15.04 -19.04 -5.69
CA ASP A 238 16.51 -19.15 -5.55
C ASP A 238 16.96 -19.13 -4.07
N PRO A 239 18.13 -19.75 -3.76
CA PRO A 239 18.65 -19.86 -2.40
C PRO A 239 18.97 -18.51 -1.73
N GLY A 240 19.12 -17.43 -2.51
CA GLY A 240 19.41 -16.09 -2.00
C GLY A 240 18.18 -15.32 -1.53
N SER A 241 16.99 -15.94 -1.54
CA SER A 241 15.75 -15.29 -1.09
C SER A 241 15.72 -14.87 0.38
N PRO A 242 16.25 -15.61 1.37
CA PRO A 242 16.16 -15.23 2.78
C PRO A 242 16.66 -13.81 3.05
N GLY A 243 15.84 -13.00 3.71
CA GLY A 243 16.13 -11.60 4.05
C GLY A 243 16.09 -10.62 2.88
N ARG A 244 15.89 -11.08 1.65
CA ARG A 244 15.81 -10.20 0.48
C ARG A 244 14.62 -9.26 0.57
N ASP A 245 14.85 -7.99 0.27
CA ASP A 245 13.76 -7.03 0.10
C ASP A 245 12.97 -7.28 -1.19
N TRP A 246 11.68 -6.98 -1.16
CA TRP A 246 10.75 -7.23 -2.26
C TRP A 246 11.14 -6.54 -3.57
N ASN A 247 11.66 -5.30 -3.49
CA ASN A 247 12.09 -4.53 -4.65
C ASN A 247 13.33 -5.12 -5.33
N LEU A 248 14.21 -5.79 -4.56
CA LEU A 248 15.34 -6.54 -5.12
C LEU A 248 14.84 -7.76 -5.90
N ALA A 249 13.81 -8.44 -5.40
CA ALA A 249 13.14 -9.52 -6.15
C ALA A 249 12.48 -8.98 -7.44
N THR A 250 11.84 -7.80 -7.38
CA THR A 250 11.31 -7.12 -8.58
C THR A 250 12.44 -6.81 -9.58
N GLY A 251 13.59 -6.33 -9.09
CA GLY A 251 14.77 -6.07 -9.91
C GLY A 251 15.25 -7.32 -10.66
N MET A 252 15.19 -8.51 -10.05
CA MET A 252 15.53 -9.76 -10.74
C MET A 252 14.62 -10.03 -11.95
N VAL A 253 13.32 -9.74 -11.83
CA VAL A 253 12.38 -9.89 -12.95
C VAL A 253 12.63 -8.82 -14.02
N ILE A 254 12.87 -7.56 -13.62
CA ILE A 254 13.20 -6.45 -14.52
C ILE A 254 14.44 -6.79 -15.36
N ASP A 255 15.47 -7.35 -14.74
CA ASP A 255 16.74 -7.71 -15.36
C ASP A 255 16.69 -9.03 -16.17
N GLY A 256 15.59 -9.76 -16.13
CA GLY A 256 15.46 -11.08 -16.76
C GLY A 256 16.25 -12.20 -16.04
N LYS A 257 16.66 -11.98 -14.79
CA LYS A 257 17.28 -12.99 -13.91
C LYS A 257 16.26 -13.92 -13.29
N ALA A 258 14.98 -13.51 -13.29
CA ALA A 258 13.85 -14.32 -12.88
C ALA A 258 12.68 -14.17 -13.87
N GLY A 259 11.86 -15.24 -13.98
CA GLY A 259 10.68 -15.25 -14.84
C GLY A 259 9.51 -14.51 -14.24
N PHE A 260 9.20 -14.84 -12.99
CA PHE A 260 8.02 -14.33 -12.27
C PHE A 260 8.38 -13.73 -10.91
N GLN A 261 7.48 -12.88 -10.40
CA GLN A 261 7.41 -12.46 -9.00
C GLN A 261 5.96 -12.44 -8.54
N LEU A 262 5.71 -12.89 -7.31
CA LEU A 262 4.45 -12.73 -6.63
C LEU A 262 4.60 -11.58 -5.63
N MET A 263 3.88 -10.49 -5.84
CA MET A 263 3.96 -9.27 -5.01
C MET A 263 2.79 -8.35 -5.35
N GLY A 264 2.40 -7.50 -4.39
CA GLY A 264 1.38 -6.49 -4.61
C GLY A 264 1.68 -5.52 -5.75
N ASP A 265 0.70 -4.73 -6.11
CA ASP A 265 0.77 -3.83 -7.26
C ASP A 265 1.82 -2.72 -7.15
N TRP A 266 2.35 -2.43 -5.94
CA TRP A 266 3.50 -1.54 -5.77
C TRP A 266 4.76 -2.02 -6.49
N ALA A 267 4.89 -3.33 -6.78
CA ALA A 267 5.99 -3.84 -7.60
C ALA A 267 5.97 -3.22 -9.01
N LYS A 268 4.81 -2.88 -9.56
CA LYS A 268 4.69 -2.16 -10.82
C LYS A 268 5.44 -0.82 -10.81
N GLY A 269 5.44 -0.13 -9.67
CA GLY A 269 6.19 1.12 -9.51
C GLY A 269 7.69 0.97 -9.80
N GLU A 270 8.29 -0.18 -9.44
CA GLU A 270 9.69 -0.46 -9.75
C GLU A 270 9.92 -0.65 -11.26
N PHE A 271 9.03 -1.38 -11.96
CA PHE A 271 9.09 -1.51 -13.42
C PHE A 271 8.98 -0.15 -14.11
N ILE A 272 8.04 0.70 -13.68
CA ILE A 272 7.85 2.05 -14.22
C ILE A 272 9.11 2.90 -13.96
N ASN A 273 9.66 2.86 -12.74
CA ASN A 273 10.88 3.59 -12.38
C ASN A 273 12.10 3.12 -13.20
N ALA A 274 12.13 1.85 -13.61
CA ALA A 274 13.10 1.28 -14.53
C ALA A 274 12.77 1.52 -16.02
N ASN A 275 11.83 2.42 -16.35
CA ASN A 275 11.37 2.73 -17.70
C ASN A 275 10.86 1.51 -18.48
N LYS A 276 10.22 0.55 -17.79
CA LYS A 276 9.56 -0.60 -18.42
C LYS A 276 8.07 -0.33 -18.59
N THR A 277 7.52 -0.81 -19.69
CA THR A 277 6.13 -0.60 -20.08
C THR A 277 5.35 -1.91 -19.94
N ALA A 278 4.21 -1.86 -19.24
CA ALA A 278 3.30 -2.99 -19.14
C ALA A 278 2.79 -3.42 -20.52
N GLY A 279 2.78 -4.73 -20.76
CA GLY A 279 2.39 -5.30 -22.07
C GLY A 279 3.54 -5.37 -23.06
N LYS A 280 4.63 -4.64 -22.88
CA LYS A 280 5.80 -4.63 -23.76
C LYS A 280 6.97 -5.41 -23.16
N GLU A 281 7.58 -4.93 -22.08
CA GLU A 281 8.71 -5.60 -21.42
C GLU A 281 8.25 -6.53 -20.30
N PHE A 282 7.18 -6.19 -19.61
CA PHE A 282 6.61 -7.02 -18.53
C PHE A 282 5.10 -7.21 -18.71
N GLY A 283 4.59 -8.20 -18.04
CA GLY A 283 3.16 -8.47 -17.92
C GLY A 283 2.76 -8.78 -16.49
N CYS A 284 1.47 -9.00 -16.32
CA CYS A 284 0.86 -9.19 -15.01
C CYS A 284 -0.45 -9.98 -15.11
N PHE A 285 -0.75 -10.76 -14.09
CA PHE A 285 -2.06 -11.37 -13.87
C PHE A 285 -2.29 -11.60 -12.38
N MET A 286 -3.53 -11.82 -11.97
CA MET A 286 -3.82 -12.16 -10.57
C MET A 286 -3.66 -13.67 -10.34
N ALA A 287 -3.17 -14.06 -9.17
CA ALA A 287 -2.82 -15.44 -8.83
C ALA A 287 -3.97 -16.46 -9.04
N GLY A 288 -5.21 -16.05 -8.89
CA GLY A 288 -6.39 -16.87 -9.17
C GLY A 288 -6.93 -16.77 -10.61
N GLY A 289 -6.15 -16.17 -11.54
CA GLY A 289 -6.57 -15.99 -12.93
C GLY A 289 -7.51 -14.80 -13.13
N ALA A 290 -8.18 -14.75 -14.29
CA ALA A 290 -9.00 -13.61 -14.73
C ALA A 290 -10.17 -13.27 -13.80
N ASN A 291 -10.70 -14.26 -13.08
CA ASN A 291 -11.81 -14.10 -12.13
C ASN A 291 -11.35 -14.04 -10.68
N SER A 292 -10.04 -13.93 -10.45
CA SER A 292 -9.49 -13.81 -9.10
C SER A 292 -10.15 -12.67 -8.32
N PRO A 293 -10.47 -12.87 -7.03
CA PRO A 293 -10.86 -11.76 -6.18
C PRO A 293 -9.71 -10.76 -6.05
N TYR A 294 -10.07 -9.50 -5.89
CA TYR A 294 -9.16 -8.41 -5.60
C TYR A 294 -9.09 -8.24 -4.08
N SER A 295 -7.99 -8.66 -3.47
CA SER A 295 -7.76 -8.51 -2.04
C SER A 295 -7.44 -7.05 -1.73
N ILE A 296 -8.36 -6.36 -1.08
CA ILE A 296 -8.24 -4.92 -0.82
C ILE A 296 -7.16 -4.69 0.23
N GLY A 297 -6.19 -3.89 -0.14
CA GLY A 297 -5.24 -3.25 0.74
C GLY A 297 -5.09 -1.79 0.34
N GLY A 298 -4.29 -1.06 1.07
CA GLY A 298 -3.98 0.31 0.71
C GLY A 298 -3.34 1.09 1.84
N ASP A 299 -2.90 2.26 1.48
CA ASP A 299 -2.24 3.18 2.40
C ASP A 299 -3.15 4.33 2.77
N VAL A 300 -3.01 4.76 4.00
CA VAL A 300 -3.65 5.95 4.54
C VAL A 300 -2.62 6.88 5.16
N PHE A 301 -2.96 8.15 5.27
CA PHE A 301 -2.25 9.07 6.14
C PHE A 301 -3.15 9.50 7.29
N VAL A 302 -2.63 9.39 8.51
CA VAL A 302 -3.25 9.87 9.73
C VAL A 302 -2.61 11.18 10.20
N PHE A 303 -3.33 11.95 11.01
CA PHE A 303 -2.93 13.28 11.44
C PHE A 303 -2.95 13.36 12.97
N PRO A 304 -1.81 13.07 13.64
CA PRO A 304 -1.73 13.12 15.09
C PRO A 304 -2.00 14.53 15.63
N LYS A 305 -2.62 14.61 16.81
CA LYS A 305 -2.82 15.88 17.50
C LYS A 305 -1.47 16.48 17.90
N ASN A 306 -1.23 17.71 17.49
CA ASN A 306 -0.01 18.44 17.78
C ASN A 306 -0.29 19.57 18.78
N LYS A 307 0.69 19.90 19.62
CA LYS A 307 0.60 21.01 20.60
C LYS A 307 0.57 22.39 19.95
N ASP A 308 1.15 22.51 18.74
CA ASP A 308 1.10 23.76 17.98
C ASP A 308 -0.28 23.92 17.30
N PRO A 309 -1.08 24.93 17.68
CA PRO A 309 -2.41 25.15 17.08
C PRO A 309 -2.38 25.38 15.55
N SER A 310 -1.25 25.88 15.02
CA SER A 310 -1.09 26.11 13.58
C SER A 310 -1.01 24.82 12.77
N SER A 311 -0.66 23.71 13.43
CA SER A 311 -0.56 22.38 12.81
C SER A 311 -1.89 21.90 12.22
N ALA A 312 -3.02 22.18 12.87
CA ALA A 312 -4.33 21.74 12.40
C ALA A 312 -4.66 22.27 11.00
N ALA A 313 -4.33 23.53 10.70
CA ALA A 313 -4.55 24.11 9.37
C ALA A 313 -3.64 23.45 8.30
N THR A 314 -2.40 23.14 8.67
CA THR A 314 -1.45 22.44 7.81
C THR A 314 -1.91 21.02 7.51
N GLN A 315 -2.36 20.29 8.53
CA GLN A 315 -2.86 18.93 8.42
C GLN A 315 -4.09 18.85 7.49
N LYS A 316 -5.03 19.81 7.61
CA LYS A 316 -6.18 19.89 6.69
C LYS A 316 -5.76 20.13 5.25
N LYS A 317 -4.79 21.04 5.00
CA LYS A 317 -4.25 21.28 3.66
C LYS A 317 -3.57 20.03 3.08
N LEU A 318 -2.81 19.30 3.88
CA LEU A 318 -2.20 18.03 3.47
C LEU A 318 -3.27 17.00 3.12
N ALA A 319 -4.29 16.84 3.97
CA ALA A 319 -5.39 15.92 3.75
C ALA A 319 -6.15 16.24 2.44
N GLU A 320 -6.51 17.51 2.22
CA GLU A 320 -7.17 17.98 0.99
C GLU A 320 -6.30 17.75 -0.25
N MET A 321 -4.99 18.02 -0.15
CA MET A 321 -4.05 17.84 -1.24
C MET A 321 -3.88 16.37 -1.60
N MET A 322 -3.64 15.48 -0.62
CA MET A 322 -3.39 14.05 -0.86
C MET A 322 -4.56 13.35 -1.54
N ILE A 323 -5.80 13.76 -1.27
CA ILE A 323 -6.98 13.16 -1.89
C ILE A 323 -7.45 13.91 -3.15
N SER A 324 -6.80 15.01 -3.54
CA SER A 324 -7.23 15.78 -4.73
C SER A 324 -7.12 14.95 -6.02
N PRO A 325 -8.01 15.14 -7.01
CA PRO A 325 -8.06 14.29 -8.21
C PRO A 325 -6.74 14.17 -8.94
N ALA A 326 -6.08 15.31 -9.23
CA ALA A 326 -4.84 15.33 -9.97
C ALA A 326 -3.69 14.61 -9.24
N ILE A 327 -3.60 14.79 -7.92
CA ILE A 327 -2.56 14.17 -7.11
C ILE A 327 -2.81 12.67 -6.94
N GLN A 328 -4.08 12.26 -6.79
CA GLN A 328 -4.45 10.85 -6.77
C GLN A 328 -3.99 10.12 -8.04
N VAL A 329 -4.18 10.70 -9.20
CA VAL A 329 -3.73 10.10 -10.47
C VAL A 329 -2.20 10.12 -10.57
N ALA A 330 -1.54 11.26 -10.29
CA ALA A 330 -0.09 11.39 -10.38
C ALA A 330 0.64 10.39 -9.45
N PHE A 331 0.23 10.35 -8.18
CA PHE A 331 0.79 9.45 -7.17
C PHE A 331 0.62 7.97 -7.57
N ASN A 332 -0.60 7.56 -7.90
CA ASN A 332 -0.91 6.15 -8.17
C ASN A 332 -0.26 5.65 -9.47
N ASN A 333 -0.08 6.51 -10.47
CA ASN A 333 0.68 6.17 -11.68
C ASN A 333 2.15 5.85 -11.39
N LYS A 334 2.76 6.49 -10.37
CA LYS A 334 4.13 6.19 -9.93
C LYS A 334 4.18 5.00 -8.97
N LYS A 335 3.22 4.93 -8.03
CA LYS A 335 3.14 3.89 -7.00
C LYS A 335 2.81 2.51 -7.59
N GLY A 336 2.12 2.46 -8.72
CA GLY A 336 1.68 1.21 -9.35
C GLY A 336 0.26 0.77 -8.96
N SER A 337 -0.36 1.46 -8.02
CA SER A 337 -1.69 1.20 -7.46
C SER A 337 -2.82 1.86 -8.28
N ILE A 338 -4.04 1.78 -7.78
CA ILE A 338 -5.21 2.44 -8.36
C ILE A 338 -5.59 3.64 -7.48
N PRO A 339 -5.94 4.81 -8.07
CA PRO A 339 -6.53 5.91 -7.33
C PRO A 339 -7.76 5.48 -6.55
N ILE A 340 -7.89 6.00 -5.33
CA ILE A 340 -9.01 5.65 -4.45
C ILE A 340 -10.34 6.30 -4.86
N ARG A 341 -10.26 7.39 -5.59
CA ARG A 341 -11.42 8.18 -6.02
C ARG A 341 -12.14 7.51 -7.19
N THR A 342 -13.48 7.46 -7.11
CA THR A 342 -14.32 6.92 -8.18
C THR A 342 -14.63 7.91 -9.30
N ASP A 343 -14.29 9.20 -9.10
CA ASP A 343 -14.59 10.31 -10.02
C ASP A 343 -13.36 10.83 -10.79
N VAL A 344 -12.27 10.06 -10.82
CA VAL A 344 -11.09 10.38 -11.65
C VAL A 344 -11.11 9.61 -12.96
N ASP A 345 -10.53 10.21 -13.99
CA ASP A 345 -10.36 9.53 -15.28
C ASP A 345 -9.26 8.47 -15.20
N LEU A 346 -9.63 7.23 -15.44
CA LEU A 346 -8.76 6.06 -15.48
C LEU A 346 -8.57 5.51 -16.90
N SER A 347 -8.95 6.24 -17.93
CA SER A 347 -8.82 5.79 -19.34
C SER A 347 -7.38 5.63 -19.79
N GLY A 348 -6.44 6.36 -19.17
CA GLY A 348 -5.01 6.34 -19.47
C GLY A 348 -4.18 5.36 -18.62
N VAL A 349 -4.81 4.50 -17.81
CA VAL A 349 -4.05 3.52 -17.01
C VAL A 349 -3.51 2.38 -17.88
N ASP A 350 -2.38 1.80 -17.46
CA ASP A 350 -1.78 0.66 -18.14
C ASP A 350 -2.64 -0.62 -18.04
N ILE A 351 -2.30 -1.63 -18.84
CA ILE A 351 -3.08 -2.88 -18.93
C ILE A 351 -3.20 -3.62 -17.60
N CYS A 352 -2.21 -3.50 -16.70
CA CYS A 352 -2.24 -4.14 -15.38
C CYS A 352 -3.20 -3.39 -14.45
N ALA A 353 -3.10 -2.06 -14.38
CA ALA A 353 -4.06 -1.26 -13.62
C ALA A 353 -5.49 -1.42 -14.16
N ALA A 354 -5.68 -1.51 -15.48
CA ALA A 354 -6.98 -1.77 -16.10
C ALA A 354 -7.60 -3.09 -15.62
N GLY A 355 -6.78 -4.14 -15.42
CA GLY A 355 -7.21 -5.40 -14.82
C GLY A 355 -7.73 -5.24 -13.39
N GLY A 356 -7.06 -4.43 -12.57
CA GLY A 356 -7.51 -4.08 -11.22
C GLY A 356 -8.79 -3.24 -11.23
N VAL A 357 -8.84 -2.20 -12.06
CA VAL A 357 -10.06 -1.35 -12.23
C VAL A 357 -11.27 -2.21 -12.66
N LYS A 358 -11.06 -3.18 -13.55
CA LYS A 358 -12.10 -4.13 -13.95
C LYS A 358 -12.58 -4.94 -12.74
N ALA A 359 -11.68 -5.49 -11.92
CA ALA A 359 -12.04 -6.26 -10.74
C ALA A 359 -12.87 -5.43 -9.74
N VAL A 360 -12.52 -4.15 -9.56
CA VAL A 360 -13.27 -3.21 -8.71
C VAL A 360 -14.67 -2.97 -9.27
N LYS A 361 -14.80 -2.69 -10.57
CA LYS A 361 -16.08 -2.45 -11.25
C LYS A 361 -17.00 -3.68 -11.22
N GLU A 362 -16.44 -4.87 -11.31
CA GLU A 362 -17.15 -6.14 -11.21
C GLU A 362 -17.44 -6.58 -9.76
N ASN A 363 -17.11 -5.74 -8.79
CA ASN A 363 -17.28 -6.01 -7.35
C ASN A 363 -16.63 -7.34 -6.89
N ARG A 364 -15.49 -7.70 -7.48
CA ARG A 364 -14.70 -8.87 -7.09
C ARG A 364 -13.79 -8.60 -5.89
N LEU A 365 -14.24 -7.75 -4.97
CA LEU A 365 -13.49 -7.28 -3.83
C LEU A 365 -13.64 -8.23 -2.64
N VAL A 366 -12.53 -8.48 -1.95
CA VAL A 366 -12.51 -9.13 -0.62
C VAL A 366 -11.74 -8.26 0.35
N GLU A 367 -12.14 -8.27 1.60
CA GLU A 367 -11.47 -7.55 2.68
C GLU A 367 -10.03 -8.05 2.85
N GLY A 368 -9.10 -7.15 3.11
CA GLY A 368 -7.71 -7.47 3.41
C GLY A 368 -7.52 -8.07 4.80
N ILE A 369 -6.36 -8.65 5.05
CA ILE A 369 -6.06 -9.27 6.34
C ILE A 369 -6.08 -8.26 7.50
N ASP A 370 -5.72 -7.00 7.25
CA ASP A 370 -5.73 -5.92 8.25
C ASP A 370 -7.13 -5.51 8.70
N ASP A 371 -8.16 -5.83 7.91
CA ASP A 371 -9.56 -5.64 8.29
C ASP A 371 -10.12 -6.84 9.06
N LEU A 372 -9.73 -8.04 8.60
CA LEU A 372 -10.31 -9.29 9.07
C LEU A 372 -9.75 -9.72 10.43
N LEU A 373 -8.46 -9.46 10.69
CA LEU A 373 -7.79 -9.87 11.92
C LEU A 373 -7.36 -8.66 12.75
N SER A 374 -7.36 -8.84 14.08
CA SER A 374 -6.69 -7.90 14.99
C SER A 374 -5.17 -7.98 14.77
N PRO A 375 -4.39 -6.95 15.14
CA PRO A 375 -2.94 -6.96 14.99
C PRO A 375 -2.26 -8.18 15.61
N ASP A 376 -2.69 -8.60 16.79
CA ASP A 376 -2.13 -9.76 17.51
C ASP A 376 -2.41 -11.08 16.78
N VAL A 377 -3.67 -11.30 16.35
CA VAL A 377 -4.05 -12.51 15.59
C VAL A 377 -3.35 -12.54 14.24
N LYS A 378 -3.24 -11.38 13.57
CA LYS A 378 -2.49 -11.26 12.31
C LYS A 378 -1.03 -11.62 12.53
N GLY A 379 -0.38 -11.07 13.55
CA GLY A 379 1.01 -11.37 13.88
C GLY A 379 1.23 -12.87 14.11
N ALA A 380 0.41 -13.49 14.93
CA ALA A 380 0.49 -14.93 15.20
C ALA A 380 0.24 -15.80 13.96
N PHE A 381 -0.70 -15.40 13.09
CA PHE A 381 -0.93 -16.05 11.80
C PHE A 381 0.29 -15.95 10.91
N GLU A 382 0.84 -14.75 10.76
CA GLU A 382 2.01 -14.48 9.94
C GLU A 382 3.25 -15.24 10.43
N ASP A 383 3.46 -15.33 11.73
CA ASP A 383 4.53 -16.12 12.35
C ASP A 383 4.37 -17.61 12.07
N ALA A 384 3.15 -18.16 12.17
CA ALA A 384 2.88 -19.56 11.87
C ALA A 384 3.19 -19.90 10.40
N ILE A 385 2.82 -19.04 9.46
CA ILE A 385 3.09 -19.20 8.03
C ILE A 385 4.60 -19.09 7.74
N SER A 386 5.27 -18.07 8.29
CA SER A 386 6.73 -17.89 8.09
C SER A 386 7.53 -19.03 8.72
N LYS A 387 7.11 -19.54 9.88
CA LYS A 387 7.73 -20.73 10.49
C LYS A 387 7.59 -21.96 9.59
N PHE A 388 6.39 -22.20 9.03
CA PHE A 388 6.18 -23.28 8.07
C PHE A 388 7.06 -23.11 6.83
N TRP A 389 7.10 -21.92 6.25
CA TRP A 389 7.93 -21.63 5.08
C TRP A 389 9.42 -21.90 5.31
N ASN A 390 9.94 -21.50 6.47
CA ASN A 390 11.35 -21.55 6.80
C ASN A 390 11.80 -22.84 7.53
N SER A 391 10.92 -23.86 7.62
CA SER A 391 11.22 -25.12 8.29
C SER A 391 10.83 -26.34 7.44
N ASN A 392 11.09 -27.53 7.97
CA ASN A 392 10.65 -28.80 7.41
C ASN A 392 9.31 -29.28 8.01
N GLN A 393 8.54 -28.38 8.62
CA GLN A 393 7.23 -28.68 9.19
C GLN A 393 6.31 -29.34 8.17
N SER A 394 5.53 -30.32 8.60
CA SER A 394 4.50 -30.97 7.78
C SER A 394 3.33 -30.02 7.49
N ALA A 395 2.57 -30.28 6.43
CA ALA A 395 1.35 -29.52 6.17
C ALA A 395 0.33 -29.66 7.30
N ASP A 396 0.19 -30.82 7.89
CA ASP A 396 -0.73 -31.07 9.00
C ASP A 396 -0.34 -30.28 10.26
N ASP A 397 0.96 -30.17 10.56
CA ASP A 397 1.42 -29.37 11.69
C ASP A 397 1.26 -27.86 11.42
N ALA A 398 1.45 -27.43 10.18
CA ALA A 398 1.17 -26.05 9.79
C ALA A 398 -0.31 -25.70 9.93
N VAL A 399 -1.21 -26.57 9.52
CA VAL A 399 -2.67 -26.41 9.72
C VAL A 399 -3.00 -26.24 11.20
N LYS A 400 -2.42 -27.09 12.08
CA LYS A 400 -2.64 -26.99 13.54
C LYS A 400 -2.08 -25.68 14.10
N ALA A 401 -0.88 -25.26 13.66
CA ALA A 401 -0.27 -24.02 14.12
C ALA A 401 -1.11 -22.79 13.73
N VAL A 402 -1.58 -22.74 12.47
CA VAL A 402 -2.46 -21.66 12.00
C VAL A 402 -3.81 -21.69 12.71
N ALA A 403 -4.41 -22.87 12.94
CA ALA A 403 -5.65 -23.02 13.72
C ALA A 403 -5.50 -22.45 15.14
N SER A 404 -4.35 -22.64 15.77
CA SER A 404 -4.05 -22.09 17.10
C SER A 404 -3.86 -20.57 17.05
N ALA A 405 -3.13 -20.06 16.05
CA ALA A 405 -2.89 -18.63 15.88
C ALA A 405 -4.17 -17.83 15.65
N LEU A 406 -5.13 -18.39 14.92
CA LEU A 406 -6.42 -17.72 14.63
C LEU A 406 -7.39 -17.68 15.83
N LYS A 407 -7.09 -18.37 16.92
CA LYS A 407 -7.93 -18.41 18.15
C LYS A 407 -7.52 -17.36 19.20
N LEU A 408 -6.41 -16.66 19.00
CA LEU A 408 -6.00 -15.54 19.84
C LEU A 408 -6.95 -14.35 19.65
#